data_af66726afb179544d2e2bb224dab8264
#
_entry.id   af66726afb179544d2e2bb224dab8264
#
_cell.length_a   1.000
_cell.length_b   1.000
_cell.length_c   1.000
_cell.angle_alpha   90.00
_cell.angle_beta   90.00
_cell.angle_gamma   90.00
#
_symmetry.space_group_name_H-M   'P 1'
#
loop_
_entity.id
_entity.type
_entity.pdbx_description
1 polymer ?
#
loop_
_entity_poly.entity_id
_entity_poly.type
_entity_poly.pdbx_seq_one_letter_code
_entity_poly.pdbx_strand_id
1 'polypeptide(L)'
;MIWSKYSYLFQEGDRFYLYNSLSNSFAELDRDSYTLLCKQSEKKNDINISDEGLKEILMKMKVIVDNDHDAFLRFKYRTLLRRFANTHLSLTINPTLDCNFACPYCFEGKHPQVYMSDQVEEDVVSFVKRHEMVKS
;
A
#
# COMPACT_ATOMS: atom_id res chain seq x y z
N MET A 1 -23.15 -10.55 -1.29
CA MET A 1 -21.78 -10.08 -1.59
C MET A 1 -21.85 -8.68 -2.19
N ILE A 2 -20.86 -7.84 -1.94
CA ILE A 2 -20.78 -6.47 -2.42
C ILE A 2 -19.50 -6.26 -3.25
N TRP A 3 -19.52 -5.28 -4.14
CA TRP A 3 -18.32 -4.78 -4.80
C TRP A 3 -17.48 -4.01 -3.79
N SER A 4 -16.22 -4.42 -3.61
CA SER A 4 -15.34 -3.74 -2.67
C SER A 4 -15.00 -2.33 -3.13
N LYS A 5 -15.17 -1.34 -2.26
CA LYS A 5 -14.80 0.05 -2.51
C LYS A 5 -13.31 0.28 -2.81
N TYR A 6 -12.49 -0.74 -2.56
CA TYR A 6 -11.06 -0.75 -2.85
C TYR A 6 -10.73 -1.29 -4.25
N SER A 7 -11.76 -1.63 -5.04
CA SER A 7 -11.61 -2.19 -6.39
C SER A 7 -11.88 -1.14 -7.45
N TYR A 8 -10.97 -1.07 -8.40
CA TYR A 8 -10.96 -0.08 -9.49
C TYR A 8 -10.89 -0.79 -10.82
N LEU A 9 -11.81 -0.43 -11.71
CA LEU A 9 -11.79 -0.81 -13.12
C LEU A 9 -11.32 0.40 -13.92
N PHE A 10 -10.38 0.22 -14.81
CA PHE A 10 -9.91 1.29 -15.68
C PHE A 10 -9.42 0.75 -17.02
N GLN A 11 -9.35 1.65 -18.00
CA GLN A 11 -8.93 1.36 -19.35
C GLN A 11 -7.75 2.26 -19.71
N GLU A 12 -6.77 1.70 -20.40
CA GLU A 12 -5.67 2.45 -20.99
C GLU A 12 -5.45 1.96 -22.43
N GLY A 13 -5.71 2.83 -23.39
CA GLY A 13 -5.77 2.46 -24.81
C GLY A 13 -6.81 1.37 -25.05
N ASP A 14 -6.38 0.24 -25.63
CA ASP A 14 -7.24 -0.93 -25.92
C ASP A 14 -7.21 -1.99 -24.83
N ARG A 15 -6.55 -1.72 -23.70
CA ARG A 15 -6.39 -2.66 -22.57
C ARG A 15 -7.29 -2.30 -21.41
N PHE A 16 -7.79 -3.32 -20.73
CA PHE A 16 -8.73 -3.19 -19.62
C PHE A 16 -8.12 -3.82 -18.37
N TYR A 17 -8.27 -3.15 -17.25
CA TYR A 17 -7.60 -3.54 -16.01
C TYR A 17 -8.54 -3.53 -14.82
N LEU A 18 -8.24 -4.43 -13.89
CA LEU A 18 -8.85 -4.50 -12.57
C LEU A 18 -7.75 -4.44 -11.51
N TYR A 19 -7.90 -3.55 -10.57
CA TYR A 19 -6.99 -3.39 -9.44
C TYR A 19 -7.75 -3.32 -8.13
N ASN A 20 -7.28 -4.05 -7.12
CA ASN A 20 -7.77 -3.89 -5.76
C ASN A 20 -6.65 -3.40 -4.84
N SER A 21 -6.80 -2.19 -4.29
CA SER A 21 -5.77 -1.53 -3.49
C SER A 21 -5.57 -2.14 -2.10
N LEU A 22 -6.54 -2.89 -1.58
CA LEU A 22 -6.45 -3.53 -0.27
C LEU A 22 -5.64 -4.84 -0.32
N SER A 23 -5.83 -5.63 -1.37
CA SER A 23 -5.10 -6.89 -1.59
C SER A 23 -3.84 -6.70 -2.44
N ASN A 24 -3.70 -5.55 -3.08
CA ASN A 24 -2.70 -5.24 -4.09
C ASN A 24 -2.75 -6.23 -5.28
N SER A 25 -3.95 -6.71 -5.59
CA SER A 25 -4.19 -7.61 -6.72
C SER A 25 -4.43 -6.80 -7.98
N PHE A 26 -3.82 -7.24 -9.08
CA PHE A 26 -3.92 -6.62 -10.39
C PHE A 26 -4.19 -7.70 -11.45
N ALA A 27 -5.07 -7.40 -12.39
CA ALA A 27 -5.36 -8.27 -13.53
C ALA A 27 -5.64 -7.44 -14.78
N GLU A 28 -5.20 -7.94 -15.92
CA GLU A 28 -5.67 -7.50 -17.24
C GLU A 28 -6.90 -8.33 -17.61
N LEU A 29 -7.89 -7.67 -18.16
CA LEU A 29 -9.19 -8.26 -18.52
C LEU A 29 -9.39 -8.22 -20.03
N ASP A 30 -10.12 -9.18 -20.57
CA ASP A 30 -10.73 -9.03 -21.87
C ASP A 30 -11.90 -8.03 -21.83
N ARG A 31 -12.33 -7.57 -23.01
CA ARG A 31 -13.40 -6.56 -23.14
C ARG A 31 -14.73 -7.02 -22.55
N ASP A 32 -15.06 -8.30 -22.71
CA ASP A 32 -16.35 -8.84 -22.27
C ASP A 32 -16.40 -8.93 -20.75
N SER A 33 -15.34 -9.45 -20.13
CA SER A 33 -15.16 -9.48 -18.67
C SER A 33 -15.18 -8.07 -18.09
N TYR A 34 -14.47 -7.12 -18.69
CA TYR A 34 -14.48 -5.72 -18.25
C TYR A 34 -15.89 -5.12 -18.27
N THR A 35 -16.61 -5.29 -19.38
CA THR A 35 -17.98 -4.78 -19.55
C THR A 35 -18.93 -5.40 -18.53
N LEU A 36 -18.81 -6.70 -18.28
CA LEU A 36 -19.59 -7.41 -17.26
C LEU A 36 -19.31 -6.82 -15.87
N LEU A 37 -18.02 -6.66 -15.53
CA LEU A 37 -17.62 -6.18 -14.20
C LEU A 37 -17.98 -4.71 -13.98
N CYS A 38 -17.94 -3.86 -15.00
CA CYS A 38 -18.45 -2.49 -14.92
C CYS A 38 -19.92 -2.46 -14.50
N LYS A 39 -20.76 -3.27 -15.15
CA LYS A 39 -22.19 -3.38 -14.81
C LYS A 39 -22.41 -3.89 -13.39
N GLN A 40 -21.58 -4.80 -12.91
CA GLN A 40 -21.68 -5.32 -11.53
C GLN A 40 -21.20 -4.28 -10.50
N SER A 41 -20.14 -3.53 -10.81
CA SER A 41 -19.59 -2.50 -9.91
C SER A 41 -20.59 -1.35 -9.65
N GLU A 42 -21.43 -1.01 -10.63
CA GLU A 42 -22.49 -0.01 -10.51
C GLU A 42 -23.59 -0.42 -9.52
N LYS A 43 -23.87 -1.70 -9.42
CA LYS A 43 -24.90 -2.24 -8.50
C LYS A 43 -24.51 -2.10 -7.04
N LYS A 44 -23.24 -2.02 -6.73
CA LYS A 44 -22.61 -1.94 -5.40
C LYS A 44 -22.98 -3.08 -4.45
N ASN A 45 -24.24 -3.42 -4.39
CA ASN A 45 -24.81 -4.48 -3.56
C ASN A 45 -25.45 -5.54 -4.48
N ASP A 46 -25.54 -6.75 -3.99
CA ASP A 46 -26.17 -7.87 -4.70
C ASP A 46 -25.48 -8.24 -6.01
N ILE A 47 -24.17 -8.42 -5.92
CA ILE A 47 -23.33 -8.86 -7.04
C ILE A 47 -23.73 -10.28 -7.43
N ASN A 48 -24.13 -10.44 -8.69
CA ASN A 48 -24.46 -11.74 -9.26
C ASN A 48 -23.54 -12.05 -10.43
N ILE A 49 -22.66 -13.02 -10.25
CA ILE A 49 -21.72 -13.53 -11.25
C ILE A 49 -22.04 -15.01 -11.43
N SER A 50 -22.52 -15.36 -12.62
CA SER A 50 -22.95 -16.73 -12.95
C SER A 50 -21.78 -17.69 -13.14
N ASP A 51 -20.62 -17.19 -13.52
CA ASP A 51 -19.39 -17.97 -13.67
C ASP A 51 -18.73 -18.13 -12.28
N GLU A 52 -18.82 -19.34 -11.75
CA GLU A 52 -18.23 -19.65 -10.43
C GLU A 52 -16.70 -19.56 -10.42
N GLY A 53 -16.03 -19.86 -11.55
CA GLY A 53 -14.57 -19.69 -11.66
C GLY A 53 -14.15 -18.23 -11.55
N LEU A 54 -14.80 -17.36 -12.32
CA LEU A 54 -14.58 -15.92 -12.25
C LEU A 54 -14.90 -15.38 -10.85
N LYS A 55 -16.00 -15.81 -10.25
CA LYS A 55 -16.41 -15.42 -8.91
C LYS A 55 -15.37 -15.79 -7.86
N GLU A 56 -14.81 -17.00 -7.92
CA GLU A 56 -13.75 -17.43 -7.00
C GLU A 56 -12.49 -16.58 -7.14
N ILE A 57 -12.08 -16.25 -8.36
CA ILE A 57 -10.94 -15.36 -8.63
C ILE A 57 -11.19 -13.98 -8.04
N LEU A 58 -12.35 -13.39 -8.27
CA LEU A 58 -12.70 -12.07 -7.75
C LEU A 58 -12.76 -12.04 -6.21
N MET A 59 -13.20 -13.13 -5.58
CA MET A 59 -13.16 -13.28 -4.12
C MET A 59 -11.71 -13.37 -3.60
N LYS A 60 -10.85 -14.15 -4.26
CA LYS A 60 -9.41 -14.23 -3.92
C LYS A 60 -8.72 -12.88 -4.06
N MET A 61 -9.04 -12.14 -5.11
CA MET A 61 -8.54 -10.78 -5.34
C MET A 61 -9.15 -9.73 -4.41
N LYS A 62 -10.17 -10.09 -3.60
CA LYS A 62 -10.93 -9.16 -2.74
C LYS A 62 -11.69 -8.08 -3.52
N VAL A 63 -12.04 -8.36 -4.76
CA VAL A 63 -12.85 -7.48 -5.61
C VAL A 63 -14.32 -7.55 -5.18
N ILE A 64 -14.80 -8.74 -4.87
CA ILE A 64 -16.10 -8.98 -4.23
C ILE A 64 -15.87 -9.53 -2.82
N VAL A 65 -16.60 -9.00 -1.86
CA VAL A 65 -16.47 -9.31 -0.44
C VAL A 65 -17.85 -9.35 0.22
N ASP A 66 -17.95 -9.93 1.41
CA ASP A 66 -19.19 -9.89 2.18
C ASP A 66 -19.42 -8.51 2.79
N ASN A 67 -18.36 -7.89 3.29
CA ASN A 67 -18.37 -6.49 3.69
C ASN A 67 -16.94 -5.88 3.64
N ASP A 68 -16.86 -4.56 3.41
CA ASP A 68 -15.58 -3.83 3.39
C ASP A 68 -15.08 -3.46 4.80
N HIS A 69 -15.92 -3.54 5.81
CA HIS A 69 -15.56 -3.14 7.17
C HIS A 69 -14.51 -4.09 7.76
N ASP A 70 -14.72 -5.39 7.64
CA ASP A 70 -13.79 -6.40 8.14
C ASP A 70 -12.44 -6.35 7.43
N ALA A 71 -12.48 -6.08 6.12
CA ALA A 71 -11.28 -5.89 5.32
C ALA A 71 -10.48 -4.65 5.79
N PHE A 72 -11.17 -3.54 6.05
CA PHE A 72 -10.56 -2.33 6.62
C PHE A 72 -10.00 -2.56 8.03
N LEU A 73 -10.72 -3.25 8.89
CA LEU A 73 -10.24 -3.57 10.25
C LEU A 73 -8.98 -4.43 10.21
N ARG A 74 -8.92 -5.45 9.34
CA ARG A 74 -7.72 -6.27 9.16
C ARG A 74 -6.53 -5.45 8.65
N PHE A 75 -6.76 -4.55 7.70
CA PHE A 75 -5.73 -3.63 7.21
C PHE A 75 -5.23 -2.71 8.34
N LYS A 76 -6.15 -2.07 9.06
CA LYS A 76 -5.84 -1.20 10.22
C LYS A 76 -5.04 -1.97 11.28
N TYR A 77 -5.47 -3.17 11.63
CA TYR A 77 -4.79 -4.01 12.61
C TYR A 77 -3.35 -4.37 12.17
N ARG A 78 -3.17 -4.80 10.92
CA ARG A 78 -1.83 -5.06 10.36
C ARG A 78 -0.93 -3.84 10.38
N THR A 79 -1.47 -2.67 10.04
CA THR A 79 -0.73 -1.41 10.05
C THR A 79 -0.31 -1.04 11.46
N LEU A 80 -1.20 -1.17 12.44
CA LEU A 80 -0.90 -0.93 13.84
C LEU A 80 0.15 -1.91 14.37
N LEU A 81 0.01 -3.19 14.07
CA LEU A 81 1.02 -4.19 14.44
C LEU A 81 2.39 -3.85 13.88
N ARG A 82 2.49 -3.49 12.59
CA ARG A 82 3.77 -3.09 11.97
C ARG A 82 4.33 -1.82 12.58
N ARG A 83 3.47 -0.85 12.89
CA ARG A 83 3.89 0.45 13.43
C ARG A 83 4.37 0.38 14.87
N PHE A 84 3.76 -0.50 15.67
CA PHE A 84 4.04 -0.63 17.10
C PHE A 84 4.74 -1.94 17.47
N ALA A 85 5.04 -2.79 16.50
CA ALA A 85 5.85 -3.98 16.75
C ALA A 85 7.31 -3.59 17.01
N ASN A 86 7.81 -3.94 18.16
CA ASN A 86 9.23 -3.72 18.55
C ASN A 86 10.18 -4.73 17.88
N THR A 87 9.78 -5.31 16.73
CA THR A 87 10.55 -6.35 16.04
C THR A 87 11.55 -5.81 15.02
N HIS A 88 11.37 -4.55 14.60
CA HIS A 88 12.21 -3.93 13.58
C HIS A 88 12.59 -2.51 13.99
N LEU A 89 13.86 -2.20 13.87
CA LEU A 89 14.38 -0.83 13.90
C LEU A 89 14.55 -0.37 12.44
N SER A 90 13.86 0.70 12.07
CA SER A 90 14.05 1.38 10.79
C SER A 90 14.59 2.77 11.05
N LEU A 91 15.76 3.05 10.54
CA LEU A 91 16.43 4.35 10.65
C LEU A 91 16.55 4.95 9.25
N THR A 92 16.17 6.21 9.13
CA THR A 92 16.49 7.04 7.98
C THR A 92 17.53 8.05 8.41
N ILE A 93 18.71 8.01 7.81
CA ILE A 93 19.84 8.86 8.17
C ILE A 93 20.15 9.74 6.96
N ASN A 94 20.08 11.06 7.19
CA ASN A 94 20.52 12.04 6.23
C ASN A 94 21.88 12.60 6.71
N PRO A 95 23.00 12.13 6.17
CA PRO A 95 24.33 12.55 6.62
C PRO A 95 24.64 14.01 6.29
N THR A 96 23.91 14.59 5.36
CA THR A 96 23.99 15.99 4.99
C THR A 96 22.66 16.52 4.49
N LEU A 97 22.42 17.79 4.72
CA LEU A 97 21.34 18.56 4.09
C LEU A 97 21.82 19.32 2.85
N ASP A 98 23.09 19.17 2.46
CA ASP A 98 23.67 19.78 1.26
C ASP A 98 23.22 19.02 0.01
N CYS A 99 22.09 19.43 -0.52
CA CYS A 99 21.45 18.83 -1.68
C CYS A 99 21.61 19.74 -2.91
N ASN A 100 22.02 19.15 -4.03
CA ASN A 100 22.21 19.85 -5.31
C ASN A 100 20.92 19.86 -6.18
N PHE A 101 19.79 19.36 -5.66
CA PHE A 101 18.51 19.42 -6.34
C PHE A 101 17.69 20.64 -5.93
N ALA A 102 16.84 21.11 -6.84
CA ALA A 102 15.90 22.21 -6.60
C ALA A 102 14.45 21.74 -6.77
N CYS A 103 14.08 20.69 -6.06
CA CYS A 103 12.73 20.11 -6.14
C CYS A 103 11.67 21.11 -5.63
N PRO A 104 10.65 21.44 -6.43
CA PRO A 104 9.62 22.41 -6.02
C PRO A 104 8.74 21.91 -4.87
N TYR A 105 8.77 20.60 -4.59
CA TYR A 105 8.04 19.93 -3.51
C TYR A 105 8.95 19.47 -2.36
N CYS A 106 10.16 20.04 -2.25
CA CYS A 106 11.08 19.66 -1.18
C CYS A 106 10.52 20.05 0.19
N PHE A 107 10.33 19.07 1.04
CA PHE A 107 9.83 19.27 2.41
C PHE A 107 10.90 19.83 3.36
N GLU A 108 12.17 19.69 3.02
CA GLU A 108 13.29 20.21 3.83
C GLU A 108 13.45 21.73 3.69
N GLY A 109 12.88 22.33 2.61
CA GLY A 109 12.92 23.76 2.37
C GLY A 109 14.33 24.30 2.11
N LYS A 110 14.55 25.58 2.42
CA LYS A 110 15.88 26.23 2.35
C LYS A 110 16.55 26.10 3.72
N HIS A 111 17.67 25.41 3.77
CA HIS A 111 18.47 25.23 4.97
C HIS A 111 19.96 25.51 4.66
N PRO A 112 20.76 25.85 5.66
CA PRO A 112 22.22 25.95 5.49
C PRO A 112 22.82 24.58 5.18
N GLN A 113 23.96 24.58 4.52
CA GLN A 113 24.74 23.36 4.32
C GLN A 113 25.19 22.82 5.69
N VAL A 114 24.62 21.69 6.08
CA VAL A 114 24.90 21.04 7.36
C VAL A 114 25.29 19.60 7.08
N TYR A 115 26.35 19.19 7.73
CA TYR A 115 26.86 17.81 7.70
C TYR A 115 26.75 17.18 9.07
N MET A 116 26.53 15.87 9.12
CA MET A 116 26.54 15.10 10.34
C MET A 116 27.94 15.16 10.97
N SER A 117 28.01 15.43 12.26
CA SER A 117 29.29 15.40 12.96
C SER A 117 29.66 13.98 13.37
N ASP A 118 30.98 13.73 13.57
CA ASP A 118 31.51 12.45 14.02
C ASP A 118 30.83 11.98 15.33
N GLN A 119 30.54 12.90 16.23
CA GLN A 119 29.81 12.57 17.47
C GLN A 119 28.41 12.04 17.22
N VAL A 120 27.66 12.61 16.27
CA VAL A 120 26.32 12.13 15.91
C VAL A 120 26.40 10.77 15.25
N GLU A 121 27.42 10.52 14.42
CA GLU A 121 27.67 9.21 13.81
C GLU A 121 27.90 8.14 14.89
N GLU A 122 28.79 8.41 15.86
CA GLU A 122 29.07 7.52 16.99
C GLU A 122 27.81 7.26 17.82
N ASP A 123 27.01 8.28 18.06
CA ASP A 123 25.76 8.17 18.83
C ASP A 123 24.74 7.28 18.10
N VAL A 124 24.61 7.40 16.75
CA VAL A 124 23.76 6.54 15.93
C VAL A 124 24.22 5.09 15.99
N VAL A 125 25.52 4.84 15.83
CA VAL A 125 26.10 3.49 15.93
C VAL A 125 25.84 2.90 17.32
N SER A 126 26.04 3.67 18.36
CA SER A 126 25.82 3.27 19.74
C SER A 126 24.34 2.96 20.03
N PHE A 127 23.44 3.75 19.44
CA PHE A 127 22.00 3.53 19.53
C PHE A 127 21.60 2.18 18.88
N VAL A 128 22.08 1.90 17.67
CA VAL A 128 21.82 0.64 16.96
C VAL A 128 22.30 -0.56 17.76
N LYS A 129 23.54 -0.50 18.25
CA LYS A 129 24.14 -1.57 19.08
C LYS A 129 23.32 -1.86 20.35
N ARG A 130 22.86 -0.83 21.03
CA ARG A 130 22.01 -0.98 22.22
C ARG A 130 20.65 -1.61 21.88
N HIS A 131 20.09 -1.28 20.72
CA HIS A 131 18.82 -1.84 20.28
C HIS A 131 18.92 -3.33 19.95
N GLU A 132 20.04 -3.79 19.38
CA GLU A 132 20.28 -5.20 19.11
C GLU A 132 20.45 -6.02 20.40
N MET A 133 21.13 -5.45 21.41
CA MET A 133 21.34 -6.11 22.70
C MET A 133 20.05 -6.30 23.52
N VAL A 134 19.02 -5.51 23.29
CA VAL A 134 17.72 -5.66 23.98
C VAL A 134 16.89 -6.79 23.38
N LYS A 135 17.23 -7.27 22.19
CA LYS A 135 16.51 -8.36 21.50
C LYS A 135 17.11 -9.76 21.68
N SER A 136 18.29 -9.85 22.25
CA SER A 136 18.98 -11.11 22.61
C SER A 136 18.68 -11.52 24.06
#